data_ca3aee01c6814627f10129f997448806
#
_entry.id   ca3aee01c6814627f10129f997448806
#
_cell.length_a   1.000
_cell.length_b   1.000
_cell.length_c   1.000
_cell.angle_alpha   90.00
_cell.angle_beta   90.00
_cell.angle_gamma   90.00
#
_symmetry.space_group_name_H-M   'P 1'
#
loop_
_entity.id
_entity.type
_entity.pdbx_description
1 polymer ?
#
loop_
_entity_poly.entity_id
_entity_poly.type
_entity_poly.pdbx_seq_one_letter_code
_entity_poly.pdbx_strand_id
1 'polypeptide(L)'
;VKRTSFCIALLSVAIPSLASTAHAQTLTIEPDQGFTPVYNFINTATKTLDMTMYELVDTTVTADLAALAKKGVTVRVILDQNLEKSSNTTAYNYLNANGCTAVWANPTYHATHQKTITVDGTTSLILTANLTSVYYSSTRDFAITDADAKDVAEIETVFNADFKSASVTPTAADSLIWSPNEATTALTNLINSAQHTLLVESEEMSDSTIVTALANRAKAGVAVKVIMTNTDNDYESEFETLTKAGVKVYTYTADASLYIHAKILVIDYSYSDANAFIGSENFSVDSLTENRELGQTTQNSTVLEELNTTLTSDYEGGTLWTKT
;
A
#
# COMPACT_ATOMS: atom_id res chain seq x y z
N VAL A 1 -69.24 -12.37 36.54
CA VAL A 1 -68.04 -11.55 36.29
C VAL A 1 -67.34 -12.16 35.07
N LYS A 2 -67.44 -11.50 33.88
CA LYS A 2 -66.74 -11.90 32.66
C LYS A 2 -65.35 -11.30 32.67
N ARG A 3 -64.29 -12.12 32.62
CA ARG A 3 -62.90 -11.70 32.40
C ARG A 3 -62.64 -11.63 30.87
N THR A 4 -62.33 -10.43 30.38
CA THR A 4 -61.90 -10.19 29.03
C THR A 4 -60.36 -10.28 29.01
N SER A 5 -59.83 -11.30 28.31
CA SER A 5 -58.38 -11.43 28.06
C SER A 5 -58.01 -10.55 26.88
N PHE A 6 -57.09 -9.60 27.08
CA PHE A 6 -56.46 -8.83 26.03
C PHE A 6 -55.21 -9.57 25.58
N CYS A 7 -55.20 -10.04 24.32
CA CYS A 7 -53.99 -10.49 23.64
C CYS A 7 -53.25 -9.29 23.04
N ILE A 8 -52.06 -9.02 23.53
CA ILE A 8 -51.15 -8.05 22.90
C ILE A 8 -50.34 -8.82 21.87
N ALA A 9 -50.58 -8.54 20.59
CA ALA A 9 -49.73 -9.03 19.50
C ALA A 9 -48.47 -8.17 19.43
N LEU A 10 -47.32 -8.76 19.72
CA LEU A 10 -46.03 -8.14 19.46
C LEU A 10 -45.74 -8.23 17.94
N LEU A 11 -45.79 -7.10 17.25
CA LEU A 11 -45.27 -6.96 15.91
C LEU A 11 -43.71 -6.89 15.97
N SER A 12 -43.03 -7.97 15.58
CA SER A 12 -41.60 -7.95 15.36
C SER A 12 -41.31 -7.24 14.04
N VAL A 13 -40.81 -6.02 14.11
CA VAL A 13 -40.25 -5.31 12.94
C VAL A 13 -38.88 -5.94 12.66
N ALA A 14 -38.79 -6.72 11.60
CA ALA A 14 -37.52 -7.16 11.06
C ALA A 14 -36.82 -5.96 10.42
N ILE A 15 -35.77 -5.46 11.08
CA ILE A 15 -34.86 -4.47 10.50
C ILE A 15 -34.03 -5.25 9.44
N PRO A 16 -34.10 -4.90 8.15
CA PRO A 16 -33.20 -5.49 7.17
C PRO A 16 -31.77 -5.13 7.55
N SER A 17 -30.95 -6.10 7.86
CA SER A 17 -29.51 -5.96 7.93
C SER A 17 -29.05 -5.54 6.53
N LEU A 18 -28.64 -4.29 6.39
CA LEU A 18 -27.83 -3.86 5.24
C LEU A 18 -26.53 -4.65 5.33
N ALA A 19 -26.48 -5.81 4.65
CA ALA A 19 -25.21 -6.43 4.35
C ALA A 19 -24.41 -5.41 3.53
N SER A 20 -23.38 -4.85 4.12
CA SER A 20 -22.36 -4.14 3.37
C SER A 20 -21.87 -5.12 2.30
N THR A 21 -22.10 -4.81 1.05
CA THR A 21 -21.47 -5.53 -0.07
C THR A 21 -19.99 -5.18 0.05
N ALA A 22 -19.21 -6.04 0.71
CA ALA A 22 -17.78 -5.94 0.66
C ALA A 22 -17.39 -5.92 -0.84
N HIS A 23 -16.93 -4.78 -1.32
CA HIS A 23 -16.41 -4.70 -2.68
C HIS A 23 -15.23 -5.65 -2.76
N ALA A 24 -15.21 -6.52 -3.77
CA ALA A 24 -14.15 -7.50 -3.94
C ALA A 24 -12.83 -6.73 -4.19
N GLN A 25 -11.96 -6.71 -3.19
CA GLN A 25 -10.59 -6.24 -3.37
C GLN A 25 -9.87 -7.23 -4.28
N THR A 26 -9.04 -6.72 -5.18
CA THR A 26 -8.15 -7.54 -6.03
C THR A 26 -6.72 -7.17 -5.73
N LEU A 27 -5.85 -8.18 -5.72
CA LEU A 27 -4.41 -8.01 -5.57
C LEU A 27 -3.74 -8.29 -6.92
N THR A 28 -2.82 -7.43 -7.31
CA THR A 28 -1.87 -7.67 -8.40
C THR A 28 -0.51 -7.92 -7.80
N ILE A 29 0.18 -8.96 -8.25
CA ILE A 29 1.47 -9.42 -7.72
C ILE A 29 2.53 -9.36 -8.84
N GLU A 30 3.52 -8.51 -8.67
CA GLU A 30 4.66 -8.39 -9.55
C GLU A 30 5.86 -9.21 -9.03
N PRO A 31 6.64 -9.83 -9.91
CA PRO A 31 6.51 -9.86 -11.38
C PRO A 31 5.57 -10.96 -11.90
N ASP A 32 4.92 -11.75 -11.02
CA ASP A 32 4.25 -13.02 -11.36
C ASP A 32 3.08 -12.83 -12.34
N GLN A 33 2.31 -11.76 -12.18
CA GLN A 33 1.15 -11.45 -13.03
C GLN A 33 1.46 -10.44 -14.15
N GLY A 34 2.62 -9.80 -14.10
CA GLY A 34 2.99 -8.70 -15.00
C GLY A 34 2.11 -7.47 -14.82
N PHE A 35 2.49 -6.36 -15.42
CA PHE A 35 1.89 -5.04 -15.18
C PHE A 35 0.57 -4.79 -15.93
N THR A 36 0.10 -5.74 -16.75
CA THR A 36 -1.15 -5.64 -17.51
C THR A 36 -2.38 -5.32 -16.66
N PRO A 37 -2.57 -5.89 -15.44
CA PRO A 37 -3.71 -5.53 -14.59
C PRO A 37 -3.75 -4.05 -14.22
N VAL A 38 -2.60 -3.41 -13.98
CA VAL A 38 -2.51 -1.97 -13.69
C VAL A 38 -2.89 -1.12 -14.90
N TYR A 39 -2.39 -1.46 -16.11
CA TYR A 39 -2.80 -0.79 -17.34
C TYR A 39 -4.31 -0.93 -17.59
N ASN A 40 -4.86 -2.13 -17.37
CA ASN A 40 -6.30 -2.36 -17.50
C ASN A 40 -7.09 -1.50 -16.51
N PHE A 41 -6.65 -1.40 -15.24
CA PHE A 41 -7.29 -0.55 -14.25
C PHE A 41 -7.31 0.93 -14.68
N ILE A 42 -6.19 1.48 -15.14
CA ILE A 42 -6.10 2.84 -15.68
C ILE A 42 -7.13 3.05 -16.81
N ASN A 43 -7.22 2.09 -17.71
CA ASN A 43 -8.09 2.17 -18.90
C ASN A 43 -9.60 1.97 -18.58
N THR A 44 -9.97 1.68 -17.33
CA THR A 44 -11.40 1.67 -16.91
C THR A 44 -11.98 3.07 -16.70
N ALA A 45 -11.15 4.12 -16.62
CA ALA A 45 -11.60 5.48 -16.38
C ALA A 45 -12.54 6.00 -17.48
N THR A 46 -13.69 6.52 -17.05
CA THR A 46 -14.72 7.06 -17.98
C THR A 46 -15.02 8.54 -17.74
N LYS A 47 -14.74 9.07 -16.57
CA LYS A 47 -15.01 10.48 -16.18
C LYS A 47 -13.78 11.18 -15.65
N THR A 48 -13.13 10.59 -14.65
CA THR A 48 -11.96 11.17 -13.97
C THR A 48 -10.90 10.11 -13.74
N LEU A 49 -9.64 10.52 -13.76
CA LEU A 49 -8.52 9.75 -13.24
C LEU A 49 -7.59 10.70 -12.49
N ASP A 50 -7.38 10.40 -11.21
CA ASP A 50 -6.51 11.13 -10.31
C ASP A 50 -5.34 10.23 -9.89
N MET A 51 -4.12 10.69 -10.12
CA MET A 51 -2.91 9.91 -9.83
C MET A 51 -1.94 10.72 -8.99
N THR A 52 -1.47 10.14 -7.90
CA THR A 52 -0.26 10.59 -7.20
C THR A 52 0.83 9.54 -7.43
N MET A 53 2.01 9.97 -7.92
CA MET A 53 3.07 9.03 -8.26
C MET A 53 4.44 9.63 -7.91
N TYR A 54 5.26 8.80 -7.24
CA TYR A 54 6.63 9.15 -6.93
C TYR A 54 7.49 9.21 -8.20
N GLU A 55 7.57 8.12 -8.95
CA GLU A 55 8.32 8.06 -10.21
C GLU A 55 7.44 7.52 -11.35
N LEU A 56 7.29 8.31 -12.42
CA LEU A 56 6.54 7.99 -13.63
C LEU A 56 7.45 8.09 -14.86
N VAL A 57 7.98 6.96 -15.28
CA VAL A 57 8.85 6.84 -16.45
C VAL A 57 8.25 5.93 -17.51
N ASP A 58 7.22 5.14 -17.18
CA ASP A 58 6.52 4.25 -18.09
C ASP A 58 5.78 5.02 -19.19
N THR A 59 6.26 4.84 -20.42
CA THR A 59 5.67 5.49 -21.62
C THR A 59 4.32 4.91 -22.04
N THR A 60 4.00 3.66 -21.63
CA THR A 60 2.67 3.06 -21.85
C THR A 60 1.64 3.77 -20.97
N VAL A 61 1.95 3.94 -19.70
CA VAL A 61 1.06 4.67 -18.77
C VAL A 61 0.82 6.10 -19.26
N THR A 62 1.87 6.85 -19.58
CA THR A 62 1.68 8.24 -20.06
C THR A 62 0.88 8.31 -21.35
N ALA A 63 1.04 7.35 -22.27
CA ALA A 63 0.25 7.27 -23.49
C ALA A 63 -1.23 6.94 -23.21
N ASP A 64 -1.51 6.01 -22.28
CA ASP A 64 -2.87 5.66 -21.86
C ASP A 64 -3.57 6.86 -21.21
N LEU A 65 -2.90 7.57 -20.30
CA LEU A 65 -3.43 8.79 -19.68
C LEU A 65 -3.78 9.87 -20.73
N ALA A 66 -2.89 10.09 -21.69
CA ALA A 66 -3.13 11.03 -22.79
C ALA A 66 -4.29 10.56 -23.70
N ALA A 67 -4.44 9.26 -23.93
CA ALA A 67 -5.55 8.71 -24.70
C ALA A 67 -6.89 8.87 -23.97
N LEU A 68 -6.92 8.71 -22.64
CA LEU A 68 -8.10 8.97 -21.80
C LEU A 68 -8.49 10.45 -21.85
N ALA A 69 -7.54 11.37 -21.72
CA ALA A 69 -7.79 12.80 -21.82
C ALA A 69 -8.39 13.18 -23.20
N LYS A 70 -7.89 12.61 -24.28
CA LYS A 70 -8.44 12.78 -25.65
C LYS A 70 -9.89 12.28 -25.79
N LYS A 71 -10.28 11.27 -24.98
CA LYS A 71 -11.67 10.76 -24.93
C LYS A 71 -12.58 11.59 -24.03
N GLY A 72 -12.08 12.65 -23.38
CA GLY A 72 -12.83 13.54 -22.50
C GLY A 72 -12.79 13.18 -21.03
N VAL A 73 -11.95 12.21 -20.62
CA VAL A 73 -11.69 11.93 -19.21
C VAL A 73 -10.87 13.09 -18.62
N THR A 74 -11.27 13.59 -17.45
CA THR A 74 -10.45 14.55 -16.70
C THR A 74 -9.30 13.79 -16.03
N VAL A 75 -8.06 13.99 -16.52
CA VAL A 75 -6.87 13.33 -15.99
C VAL A 75 -6.02 14.34 -15.23
N ARG A 76 -5.79 14.09 -13.92
CA ARG A 76 -4.97 14.92 -13.04
C ARG A 76 -3.85 14.07 -12.45
N VAL A 77 -2.63 14.58 -12.44
CA VAL A 77 -1.45 13.83 -11.96
C VAL A 77 -0.60 14.71 -11.06
N ILE A 78 -0.23 14.20 -9.90
CA ILE A 78 0.77 14.77 -8.99
C ILE A 78 2.05 13.94 -9.13
N LEU A 79 3.18 14.58 -9.42
CA LEU A 79 4.49 13.93 -9.54
C LEU A 79 5.47 14.50 -8.52
N ASP A 80 6.25 13.63 -7.89
CA ASP A 80 7.30 14.09 -6.96
C ASP A 80 8.26 15.03 -7.66
N GLN A 81 8.66 16.10 -6.92
CA GLN A 81 9.63 17.06 -7.42
C GLN A 81 10.90 17.17 -6.58
N ASN A 82 10.86 16.68 -5.35
CA ASN A 82 11.99 16.90 -4.45
C ASN A 82 13.10 15.88 -4.72
N LEU A 83 12.76 14.64 -4.95
CA LEU A 83 13.73 13.57 -5.25
C LEU A 83 13.70 13.15 -6.73
N GLU A 84 12.51 13.03 -7.35
CA GLU A 84 12.36 12.46 -8.69
C GLU A 84 12.00 13.47 -9.78
N LYS A 85 12.23 14.76 -9.57
CA LYS A 85 11.92 15.77 -10.60
C LYS A 85 12.58 15.50 -11.95
N SER A 86 13.83 15.06 -11.91
CA SER A 86 14.59 14.75 -13.14
C SER A 86 13.94 13.63 -13.93
N SER A 87 13.64 12.51 -13.27
CA SER A 87 13.00 11.33 -13.85
C SER A 87 11.61 11.66 -14.38
N ASN A 88 10.83 12.44 -13.61
CA ASN A 88 9.45 12.79 -13.90
C ASN A 88 9.28 13.88 -14.99
N THR A 89 10.31 14.66 -15.29
CA THR A 89 10.18 15.83 -16.19
C THR A 89 9.64 15.46 -17.59
N THR A 90 10.02 14.31 -18.14
CA THR A 90 9.55 13.87 -19.47
C THR A 90 8.05 13.57 -19.42
N ALA A 91 7.59 12.82 -18.42
CA ALA A 91 6.17 12.51 -18.22
C ALA A 91 5.35 13.77 -17.95
N TYR A 92 5.83 14.64 -17.05
CA TYR A 92 5.19 15.93 -16.75
C TYR A 92 4.93 16.76 -18.02
N ASN A 93 5.94 16.95 -18.84
CA ASN A 93 5.83 17.74 -20.08
C ASN A 93 4.90 17.06 -21.09
N TYR A 94 5.01 15.73 -21.26
CA TYR A 94 4.19 14.97 -22.19
C TYR A 94 2.71 15.03 -21.82
N LEU A 95 2.37 14.81 -20.55
CA LEU A 95 1.00 14.83 -20.06
C LEU A 95 0.35 16.20 -20.24
N ASN A 96 1.04 17.28 -19.85
CA ASN A 96 0.54 18.64 -20.00
C ASN A 96 0.36 19.04 -21.48
N ALA A 97 1.21 18.53 -22.38
CA ALA A 97 1.08 18.76 -23.82
C ALA A 97 -0.06 17.95 -24.47
N ASN A 98 -0.58 16.90 -23.81
CA ASN A 98 -1.57 15.98 -24.36
C ASN A 98 -2.93 15.99 -23.61
N GLY A 99 -3.28 17.10 -22.96
CA GLY A 99 -4.62 17.34 -22.39
C GLY A 99 -4.84 16.83 -20.98
N CYS A 100 -3.82 16.26 -20.33
CA CYS A 100 -3.85 16.01 -18.89
C CYS A 100 -3.46 17.28 -18.12
N THR A 101 -3.69 17.29 -16.80
CA THR A 101 -3.14 18.32 -15.91
C THR A 101 -2.18 17.68 -14.93
N ALA A 102 -0.88 17.78 -15.21
CA ALA A 102 0.16 17.33 -14.30
C ALA A 102 0.71 18.51 -13.50
N VAL A 103 0.86 18.33 -12.19
CA VAL A 103 1.45 19.30 -11.26
C VAL A 103 2.62 18.68 -10.51
N TRP A 104 3.53 19.53 -10.05
CA TRP A 104 4.57 19.11 -9.11
C TRP A 104 3.99 19.00 -7.71
N ALA A 105 4.37 17.97 -6.99
CA ALA A 105 3.93 17.71 -5.63
C ALA A 105 4.28 18.85 -4.66
N ASN A 106 3.61 18.87 -3.52
CA ASN A 106 3.86 19.85 -2.47
C ASN A 106 5.30 19.70 -1.94
N PRO A 107 6.15 20.74 -2.07
CA PRO A 107 7.56 20.66 -1.70
C PRO A 107 7.82 20.65 -0.18
N THR A 108 6.78 20.73 0.66
CA THR A 108 6.93 20.68 2.13
C THR A 108 7.22 19.28 2.65
N TYR A 109 6.85 18.23 1.92
CA TYR A 109 7.23 16.86 2.23
C TYR A 109 8.67 16.60 1.76
N HIS A 110 9.39 15.73 2.47
CA HIS A 110 10.71 15.30 2.01
C HIS A 110 10.61 14.67 0.62
N ALA A 111 9.63 13.79 0.43
CA ALA A 111 9.20 13.28 -0.87
C ALA A 111 7.69 13.06 -0.89
N THR A 112 7.07 13.11 -2.08
CA THR A 112 5.74 12.53 -2.31
C THR A 112 5.94 11.12 -2.85
N HIS A 113 6.09 10.17 -1.92
CA HIS A 113 6.42 8.78 -2.24
C HIS A 113 5.17 7.89 -2.39
N GLN A 114 3.99 8.47 -2.26
CA GLN A 114 2.70 7.84 -2.51
C GLN A 114 2.58 7.35 -3.96
N LYS A 115 1.93 6.19 -4.16
CA LYS A 115 1.66 5.58 -5.46
C LYS A 115 0.21 5.14 -5.49
N THR A 116 -0.67 6.03 -5.99
CA THR A 116 -2.13 5.82 -5.94
C THR A 116 -2.78 6.31 -7.23
N ILE A 117 -3.74 5.55 -7.73
CA ILE A 117 -4.54 5.87 -8.91
C ILE A 117 -6.00 5.72 -8.54
N THR A 118 -6.80 6.79 -8.63
CA THR A 118 -8.23 6.75 -8.39
C THR A 118 -9.00 6.96 -9.69
N VAL A 119 -9.93 6.06 -9.97
CA VAL A 119 -10.75 6.08 -11.19
C VAL A 119 -12.19 6.44 -10.83
N ASP A 120 -12.72 7.44 -11.53
CA ASP A 120 -14.11 7.93 -11.47
C ASP A 120 -14.59 8.29 -10.04
N GLY A 121 -13.63 8.50 -9.10
CA GLY A 121 -13.92 8.74 -7.68
C GLY A 121 -14.63 7.58 -6.98
N THR A 122 -14.48 6.36 -7.49
CA THR A 122 -15.20 5.17 -7.00
C THR A 122 -14.29 4.02 -6.61
N THR A 123 -13.09 3.96 -7.17
CA THR A 123 -12.12 2.90 -6.90
C THR A 123 -10.72 3.46 -6.97
N SER A 124 -9.92 3.15 -5.97
CA SER A 124 -8.50 3.48 -5.91
C SER A 124 -7.66 2.21 -6.09
N LEU A 125 -6.50 2.35 -6.71
CA LEU A 125 -5.44 1.37 -6.75
C LEU A 125 -4.27 1.92 -5.94
N ILE A 126 -3.87 1.21 -4.90
CA ILE A 126 -2.74 1.54 -4.03
C ILE A 126 -1.61 0.58 -4.36
N LEU A 127 -0.43 1.13 -4.69
CA LEU A 127 0.70 0.35 -5.19
C LEU A 127 1.90 0.48 -4.24
N THR A 128 2.70 -0.59 -4.17
CA THR A 128 4.06 -0.51 -3.65
C THR A 128 5.03 -0.05 -4.75
N ALA A 129 4.71 -0.36 -6.02
CA ALA A 129 5.51 -0.11 -7.22
C ALA A 129 5.51 1.35 -7.69
N ASN A 130 6.65 1.82 -8.18
CA ASN A 130 6.72 2.97 -9.08
C ASN A 130 6.23 2.61 -10.49
N LEU A 131 5.88 3.62 -11.29
CA LEU A 131 5.55 3.41 -12.71
C LEU A 131 6.81 3.52 -13.58
N THR A 132 7.72 2.55 -13.39
CA THR A 132 9.06 2.49 -14.01
C THR A 132 9.27 1.12 -14.64
N SER A 133 8.90 1.00 -15.91
CA SER A 133 8.74 -0.29 -16.61
C SER A 133 9.98 -1.17 -16.68
N VAL A 134 11.18 -0.61 -16.52
CA VAL A 134 12.43 -1.40 -16.54
C VAL A 134 12.53 -2.36 -15.35
N TYR A 135 11.79 -2.13 -14.28
CA TYR A 135 11.83 -2.92 -13.05
C TYR A 135 10.72 -3.97 -12.93
N TYR A 136 9.62 -3.86 -13.69
CA TYR A 136 8.43 -4.72 -13.52
C TYR A 136 8.70 -6.22 -13.60
N SER A 137 9.70 -6.66 -14.35
CA SER A 137 10.01 -8.08 -14.48
C SER A 137 10.97 -8.63 -13.42
N SER A 138 11.46 -7.77 -12.52
CA SER A 138 12.53 -8.12 -11.57
C SER A 138 12.27 -7.64 -10.14
N THR A 139 11.23 -6.86 -9.90
CA THR A 139 10.88 -6.41 -8.54
C THR A 139 9.66 -7.13 -8.01
N ARG A 140 9.70 -7.51 -6.72
CA ARG A 140 8.52 -7.90 -5.96
C ARG A 140 7.80 -6.65 -5.54
N ASP A 141 6.63 -6.47 -6.12
CA ASP A 141 5.71 -5.37 -5.84
C ASP A 141 4.26 -5.86 -5.83
N PHE A 142 3.40 -5.04 -5.24
CA PHE A 142 1.98 -5.33 -5.13
C PHE A 142 1.14 -4.10 -5.47
N ALA A 143 -0.08 -4.35 -5.96
CA ALA A 143 -1.10 -3.33 -6.09
C ALA A 143 -2.45 -3.89 -5.62
N ILE A 144 -3.15 -3.15 -4.77
CA ILE A 144 -4.45 -3.53 -4.22
C ILE A 144 -5.52 -2.53 -4.62
N THR A 145 -6.69 -3.03 -5.04
CA THR A 145 -7.86 -2.17 -5.29
C THR A 145 -8.62 -1.90 -3.99
N ASP A 146 -9.07 -0.67 -3.85
CA ASP A 146 -9.97 -0.22 -2.80
C ASP A 146 -11.19 0.46 -3.42
N ALA A 147 -12.38 0.00 -3.06
CA ALA A 147 -13.65 0.57 -3.47
C ALA A 147 -14.57 0.88 -2.27
N ASP A 148 -14.01 0.94 -1.04
CA ASP A 148 -14.75 1.48 0.09
C ASP A 148 -14.98 2.97 -0.14
N ALA A 149 -16.23 3.39 -0.03
CA ALA A 149 -16.61 4.76 -0.37
C ALA A 149 -16.01 5.81 0.57
N LYS A 150 -15.70 5.44 1.82
CA LYS A 150 -15.08 6.36 2.79
C LYS A 150 -13.58 6.51 2.50
N ASP A 151 -12.91 5.39 2.23
CA ASP A 151 -11.50 5.38 1.91
C ASP A 151 -11.24 6.15 0.60
N VAL A 152 -12.00 5.86 -0.46
CA VAL A 152 -11.90 6.59 -1.72
C VAL A 152 -12.20 8.09 -1.54
N ALA A 153 -13.21 8.46 -0.74
CA ALA A 153 -13.52 9.86 -0.47
C ALA A 153 -12.39 10.58 0.30
N GLU A 154 -11.72 9.88 1.21
CA GLU A 154 -10.56 10.43 1.91
C GLU A 154 -9.35 10.57 0.98
N ILE A 155 -9.04 9.55 0.18
CA ILE A 155 -7.97 9.61 -0.85
C ILE A 155 -8.20 10.82 -1.77
N GLU A 156 -9.41 11.02 -2.26
CA GLU A 156 -9.78 12.16 -3.10
C GLU A 156 -9.68 13.51 -2.36
N THR A 157 -10.02 13.54 -1.07
CA THR A 157 -9.88 14.76 -0.25
C THR A 157 -8.41 15.15 -0.11
N VAL A 158 -7.54 14.18 0.19
CA VAL A 158 -6.10 14.40 0.29
C VAL A 158 -5.51 14.77 -1.07
N PHE A 159 -5.87 14.03 -2.13
CA PHE A 159 -5.43 14.36 -3.48
C PHE A 159 -5.79 15.79 -3.88
N ASN A 160 -7.04 16.22 -3.65
CA ASN A 160 -7.49 17.57 -4.01
C ASN A 160 -6.76 18.67 -3.25
N ALA A 161 -6.32 18.43 -2.04
CA ALA A 161 -5.50 19.36 -1.26
C ALA A 161 -4.05 19.38 -1.78
N ASP A 162 -3.43 18.20 -1.92
CA ASP A 162 -2.05 18.06 -2.38
C ASP A 162 -1.87 18.58 -3.83
N PHE A 163 -2.90 18.40 -4.70
CA PHE A 163 -2.91 18.95 -6.05
C PHE A 163 -2.82 20.48 -6.10
N LYS A 164 -3.25 21.14 -5.04
CA LYS A 164 -3.19 22.60 -4.87
C LYS A 164 -2.05 23.04 -3.93
N SER A 165 -1.20 22.11 -3.50
CA SER A 165 -0.20 22.33 -2.46
C SER A 165 -0.79 22.95 -1.18
N ALA A 166 -2.03 22.58 -0.85
CA ALA A 166 -2.71 23.01 0.38
C ALA A 166 -2.46 22.00 1.50
N SER A 167 -2.45 22.50 2.74
CA SER A 167 -2.33 21.64 3.91
C SER A 167 -3.59 20.80 4.07
N VAL A 168 -3.41 19.52 4.41
CA VAL A 168 -4.48 18.58 4.73
C VAL A 168 -3.99 17.64 5.84
N THR A 169 -4.89 17.34 6.77
CA THR A 169 -4.71 16.25 7.73
C THR A 169 -5.74 15.18 7.38
N PRO A 170 -5.31 13.99 6.96
CA PRO A 170 -6.21 12.86 6.76
C PRO A 170 -7.02 12.57 8.02
N THR A 171 -8.24 12.08 7.87
CA THR A 171 -9.16 11.88 9.01
C THR A 171 -9.12 10.47 9.57
N ALA A 172 -8.23 9.62 9.06
CA ALA A 172 -8.09 8.21 9.38
C ALA A 172 -9.37 7.42 9.10
N ALA A 173 -9.68 7.23 7.83
CA ALA A 173 -10.57 6.16 7.41
C ALA A 173 -10.06 4.83 7.97
N ASP A 174 -10.96 3.94 8.37
CA ASP A 174 -10.65 2.78 9.23
C ASP A 174 -9.55 1.84 8.65
N SER A 175 -9.30 1.85 7.34
CA SER A 175 -8.32 0.99 6.69
C SER A 175 -7.09 1.70 6.13
N LEU A 176 -7.10 3.02 5.99
CA LEU A 176 -5.99 3.78 5.42
C LEU A 176 -4.93 4.14 6.47
N ILE A 177 -3.67 4.12 6.07
CA ILE A 177 -2.54 4.58 6.87
C ILE A 177 -1.81 5.66 6.07
N TRP A 178 -1.64 6.85 6.65
CA TRP A 178 -1.03 8.00 6.00
C TRP A 178 0.29 8.40 6.66
N SER A 179 1.31 8.62 5.87
CA SER A 179 2.51 9.35 6.27
C SER A 179 2.45 10.81 5.74
N PRO A 180 2.97 11.78 6.53
CA PRO A 180 3.70 11.66 7.81
C PRO A 180 2.82 11.67 9.07
N ASN A 181 1.50 11.49 8.95
CA ASN A 181 0.55 11.71 10.05
C ASN A 181 0.65 10.65 11.16
N GLU A 182 0.16 9.41 10.88
CA GLU A 182 0.08 8.36 11.90
C GLU A 182 0.84 7.08 11.57
N ALA A 183 1.54 7.02 10.43
CA ALA A 183 2.14 5.79 9.89
C ALA A 183 2.98 5.02 10.93
N THR A 184 3.90 5.69 11.65
CA THR A 184 4.72 5.04 12.68
C THR A 184 3.85 4.39 13.76
N THR A 185 2.85 5.11 14.27
CA THR A 185 1.98 4.61 15.35
C THR A 185 1.06 3.50 14.85
N ALA A 186 0.45 3.69 13.68
CA ALA A 186 -0.48 2.73 13.09
C ALA A 186 0.23 1.40 12.76
N LEU A 187 1.37 1.44 12.08
CA LEU A 187 2.16 0.25 11.75
C LEU A 187 2.71 -0.43 13.00
N THR A 188 3.18 0.33 14.00
CA THR A 188 3.61 -0.22 15.28
C THR A 188 2.47 -0.95 16.01
N ASN A 189 1.27 -0.37 16.02
CA ASN A 189 0.10 -0.99 16.61
C ASN A 189 -0.29 -2.27 15.86
N LEU A 190 -0.24 -2.24 14.54
CA LEU A 190 -0.54 -3.38 13.70
C LEU A 190 0.46 -4.53 13.95
N ILE A 191 1.78 -4.26 13.99
CA ILE A 191 2.82 -5.22 14.38
C ILE A 191 2.55 -5.78 15.79
N ASN A 192 2.22 -4.93 16.74
CA ASN A 192 1.96 -5.33 18.12
C ASN A 192 0.68 -6.16 18.29
N SER A 193 -0.25 -6.13 17.34
CA SER A 193 -1.46 -6.95 17.36
C SER A 193 -1.18 -8.43 17.07
N ALA A 194 -0.06 -8.76 16.39
CA ALA A 194 0.30 -10.14 16.05
C ALA A 194 0.40 -11.04 17.30
N GLN A 195 -0.29 -12.18 17.29
CA GLN A 195 -0.29 -13.14 18.39
C GLN A 195 0.39 -14.47 18.02
N HIS A 196 0.44 -14.82 16.74
CA HIS A 196 0.87 -16.12 16.25
C HIS A 196 1.97 -16.03 15.21
N THR A 197 1.70 -15.29 14.12
CA THR A 197 2.60 -15.16 12.97
C THR A 197 2.68 -13.73 12.50
N LEU A 198 3.85 -13.34 12.01
CA LEU A 198 4.06 -12.04 11.37
C LEU A 198 5.06 -12.21 10.22
N LEU A 199 4.57 -12.04 8.99
CA LEU A 199 5.38 -12.06 7.79
C LEU A 199 5.59 -10.63 7.30
N VAL A 200 6.81 -10.29 6.95
CA VAL A 200 7.21 -8.94 6.56
C VAL A 200 8.03 -8.99 5.28
N GLU A 201 7.60 -8.26 4.26
CA GLU A 201 8.44 -7.85 3.14
C GLU A 201 8.67 -6.35 3.21
N SER A 202 9.92 -5.92 3.10
CA SER A 202 10.26 -4.50 3.10
C SER A 202 11.50 -4.23 2.28
N GLU A 203 11.50 -3.09 1.59
CA GLU A 203 12.68 -2.57 0.92
C GLU A 203 13.68 -1.97 1.92
N GLU A 204 13.16 -1.23 2.93
CA GLU A 204 13.97 -0.57 3.96
C GLU A 204 13.59 -1.04 5.36
N MET A 205 14.55 -0.98 6.32
CA MET A 205 14.33 -1.44 7.70
C MET A 205 15.16 -0.61 8.69
N SER A 206 15.13 0.72 8.59
CA SER A 206 15.97 1.60 9.43
C SER A 206 15.23 2.28 10.58
N ASP A 207 13.87 2.25 10.61
CA ASP A 207 13.13 2.83 11.74
C ASP A 207 13.24 1.98 13.00
N SER A 208 13.84 2.53 14.03
CA SER A 208 14.11 1.83 15.29
C SER A 208 12.85 1.43 16.07
N THR A 209 11.73 2.13 15.87
CA THR A 209 10.43 1.82 16.50
C THR A 209 9.85 0.56 15.88
N ILE A 210 9.86 0.46 14.55
CA ILE A 210 9.44 -0.72 13.81
C ILE A 210 10.33 -1.92 14.16
N VAL A 211 11.64 -1.77 14.08
CA VAL A 211 12.61 -2.85 14.43
C VAL A 211 12.38 -3.35 15.87
N THR A 212 12.16 -2.43 16.82
CA THR A 212 11.87 -2.77 18.21
C THR A 212 10.54 -3.52 18.35
N ALA A 213 9.50 -3.10 17.64
CA ALA A 213 8.19 -3.77 17.67
C ALA A 213 8.28 -5.21 17.14
N LEU A 214 8.92 -5.43 15.99
CA LEU A 214 9.19 -6.75 15.42
C LEU A 214 9.98 -7.66 16.39
N ALA A 215 11.06 -7.12 16.96
CA ALA A 215 11.89 -7.84 17.93
C ALA A 215 11.07 -8.21 19.20
N ASN A 216 10.21 -7.35 19.69
CA ASN A 216 9.37 -7.59 20.85
C ASN A 216 8.32 -8.68 20.57
N ARG A 217 7.74 -8.72 19.37
CA ARG A 217 6.82 -9.81 19.00
C ARG A 217 7.52 -11.18 18.97
N ALA A 218 8.70 -11.25 18.37
CA ALA A 218 9.48 -12.49 18.39
C ALA A 218 9.83 -12.96 19.82
N LYS A 219 10.27 -12.03 20.71
CA LYS A 219 10.50 -12.33 22.13
C LYS A 219 9.24 -12.78 22.87
N ALA A 220 8.07 -12.32 22.46
CA ALA A 220 6.77 -12.73 23.00
C ALA A 220 6.29 -14.10 22.47
N GLY A 221 7.05 -14.74 21.56
CA GLY A 221 6.75 -16.07 21.02
C GLY A 221 6.02 -16.06 19.68
N VAL A 222 5.80 -14.90 19.07
CA VAL A 222 5.25 -14.77 17.71
C VAL A 222 6.29 -15.26 16.70
N ALA A 223 5.87 -16.05 15.70
CA ALA A 223 6.74 -16.50 14.62
C ALA A 223 6.94 -15.36 13.60
N VAL A 224 7.97 -14.54 13.81
CA VAL A 224 8.28 -13.39 12.96
C VAL A 224 9.30 -13.76 11.89
N LYS A 225 8.98 -13.46 10.63
CA LYS A 225 9.88 -13.57 9.47
C LYS A 225 9.95 -12.25 8.74
N VAL A 226 11.15 -11.88 8.31
CA VAL A 226 11.43 -10.69 7.48
C VAL A 226 12.15 -11.14 6.24
N ILE A 227 11.79 -10.62 5.07
CA ILE A 227 12.53 -10.78 3.83
C ILE A 227 12.80 -9.43 3.18
N MET A 228 14.01 -9.25 2.68
CA MET A 228 14.51 -8.02 2.07
C MET A 228 15.54 -8.34 0.98
N THR A 229 15.82 -7.42 0.10
CA THR A 229 17.07 -7.45 -0.68
C THR A 229 18.16 -6.78 0.14
N ASN A 230 19.26 -7.50 0.38
CA ASN A 230 20.41 -6.96 1.12
C ASN A 230 21.36 -6.26 0.14
N THR A 231 21.07 -4.97 -0.11
CA THR A 231 21.92 -4.11 -0.93
C THR A 231 22.97 -3.47 -0.03
N ASP A 232 24.23 -3.55 -0.41
CA ASP A 232 25.37 -2.88 0.24
C ASP A 232 25.54 -3.13 1.75
N ASN A 233 24.79 -4.09 2.31
CA ASN A 233 24.74 -4.43 3.74
C ASN A 233 24.25 -3.28 4.64
N ASP A 234 23.36 -2.44 4.12
CA ASP A 234 22.91 -1.22 4.79
C ASP A 234 22.15 -1.49 6.11
N TYR A 235 21.51 -2.67 6.24
CA TYR A 235 20.65 -3.01 7.39
C TYR A 235 21.22 -4.12 8.29
N GLU A 236 22.53 -4.37 8.27
CA GLU A 236 23.14 -5.44 9.08
C GLU A 236 22.93 -5.26 10.59
N SER A 237 22.92 -4.04 11.10
CA SER A 237 22.67 -3.76 12.52
C SER A 237 21.24 -4.09 12.95
N GLU A 238 20.29 -3.82 12.08
CA GLU A 238 18.86 -4.13 12.24
C GLU A 238 18.65 -5.63 12.15
N PHE A 239 19.26 -6.30 11.17
CA PHE A 239 19.24 -7.77 11.05
C PHE A 239 19.84 -8.47 12.28
N GLU A 240 20.93 -7.95 12.81
CA GLU A 240 21.52 -8.47 14.05
C GLU A 240 20.56 -8.29 15.24
N THR A 241 19.92 -7.14 15.36
CA THR A 241 18.93 -6.85 16.42
C THR A 241 17.72 -7.78 16.32
N LEU A 242 17.17 -7.95 15.11
CA LEU A 242 16.04 -8.81 14.84
C LEU A 242 16.37 -10.29 15.11
N THR A 243 17.49 -10.79 14.58
CA THR A 243 17.88 -12.20 14.73
C THR A 243 18.22 -12.57 16.18
N LYS A 244 18.84 -11.66 16.95
CA LYS A 244 19.05 -11.85 18.40
C LYS A 244 17.74 -11.96 19.18
N ALA A 245 16.68 -11.35 18.69
CA ALA A 245 15.34 -11.44 19.28
C ALA A 245 14.57 -12.70 18.87
N GLY A 246 15.05 -13.46 17.89
CA GLY A 246 14.41 -14.68 17.39
C GLY A 246 13.67 -14.51 16.06
N VAL A 247 13.73 -13.33 15.44
CA VAL A 247 13.19 -13.09 14.09
C VAL A 247 14.03 -13.87 13.07
N LYS A 248 13.38 -14.52 12.12
CA LYS A 248 14.07 -15.12 10.97
C LYS A 248 14.16 -14.10 9.85
N VAL A 249 15.36 -13.61 9.60
CA VAL A 249 15.63 -12.68 8.49
C VAL A 249 16.12 -13.46 7.29
N TYR A 250 15.47 -13.30 6.14
CA TYR A 250 15.88 -13.85 4.86
C TYR A 250 16.30 -12.71 3.94
N THR A 251 17.26 -12.96 3.07
CA THR A 251 17.75 -11.94 2.15
C THR A 251 17.93 -12.48 0.74
N TYR A 252 17.67 -11.63 -0.24
CA TYR A 252 18.19 -11.74 -1.60
C TYR A 252 19.44 -10.88 -1.72
N THR A 253 20.36 -11.27 -2.60
CA THR A 253 21.50 -10.42 -2.97
C THR A 253 21.06 -9.34 -3.95
N ALA A 254 21.82 -8.25 -4.07
CA ALA A 254 21.51 -7.14 -4.97
C ALA A 254 21.46 -7.54 -6.47
N ASP A 255 22.17 -8.63 -6.83
CA ASP A 255 22.21 -9.18 -8.18
C ASP A 255 21.23 -10.35 -8.40
N ALA A 256 20.37 -10.64 -7.44
CA ALA A 256 19.33 -11.66 -7.59
C ALA A 256 18.33 -11.29 -8.70
N SER A 257 17.68 -12.30 -9.27
CA SER A 257 16.63 -12.09 -10.27
C SER A 257 15.37 -11.43 -9.72
N LEU A 258 15.19 -11.41 -8.40
CA LEU A 258 14.09 -10.78 -7.70
C LEU A 258 14.64 -9.77 -6.68
N TYR A 259 14.22 -8.52 -6.81
CA TYR A 259 14.47 -7.45 -5.85
C TYR A 259 13.21 -7.22 -5.02
N ILE A 260 13.30 -7.24 -3.70
CA ILE A 260 12.18 -6.94 -2.81
C ILE A 260 12.05 -5.43 -2.68
N HIS A 261 11.04 -4.87 -3.35
CA HIS A 261 10.67 -3.45 -3.29
C HIS A 261 9.35 -3.25 -2.51
N ALA A 262 8.67 -4.32 -2.17
CA ALA A 262 7.40 -4.33 -1.44
C ALA A 262 7.50 -3.73 -0.02
N LYS A 263 6.36 -3.31 0.52
CA LYS A 263 6.15 -2.86 1.90
C LYS A 263 4.87 -3.51 2.40
N ILE A 264 5.03 -4.72 2.99
CA ILE A 264 3.94 -5.63 3.33
C ILE A 264 4.10 -6.16 4.75
N LEU A 265 2.99 -6.20 5.48
CA LEU A 265 2.83 -6.98 6.70
C LEU A 265 1.69 -7.98 6.52
N VAL A 266 1.87 -9.23 6.92
CA VAL A 266 0.78 -10.22 7.03
C VAL A 266 0.77 -10.74 8.46
N ILE A 267 -0.32 -10.47 9.16
CA ILE A 267 -0.51 -10.74 10.59
C ILE A 267 -1.46 -11.90 10.76
N ASP A 268 -1.05 -12.91 11.54
CA ASP A 268 -1.88 -13.99 12.05
C ASP A 268 -2.73 -14.69 10.96
N TYR A 269 -2.14 -14.89 9.77
CA TYR A 269 -2.79 -15.63 8.69
C TYR A 269 -3.31 -16.99 9.20
N SER A 270 -4.52 -17.36 8.79
CA SER A 270 -5.29 -18.52 9.24
C SER A 270 -5.94 -18.39 10.63
N TYR A 271 -5.85 -17.26 11.28
CA TYR A 271 -6.57 -16.96 12.53
C TYR A 271 -7.71 -15.96 12.26
N SER A 272 -8.65 -15.84 13.21
CA SER A 272 -9.85 -15.01 13.04
C SER A 272 -9.59 -13.50 13.02
N ASP A 273 -8.43 -13.10 13.49
CA ASP A 273 -7.94 -11.71 13.57
C ASP A 273 -6.88 -11.39 12.49
N ALA A 274 -6.76 -12.26 11.49
CA ALA A 274 -5.85 -12.09 10.38
C ALA A 274 -6.02 -10.73 9.70
N ASN A 275 -4.92 -10.05 9.44
CA ASN A 275 -4.87 -8.74 8.80
C ASN A 275 -3.62 -8.60 7.95
N ALA A 276 -3.63 -7.70 6.98
CA ALA A 276 -2.43 -7.34 6.22
C ALA A 276 -2.35 -5.83 6.02
N PHE A 277 -1.14 -5.34 5.80
CA PHE A 277 -0.84 -4.00 5.34
C PHE A 277 -0.13 -4.07 3.98
N ILE A 278 -0.52 -3.18 3.08
CA ILE A 278 0.07 -3.01 1.74
C ILE A 278 0.15 -1.51 1.47
N GLY A 279 1.33 -0.97 1.20
CA GLY A 279 1.45 0.47 0.98
C GLY A 279 2.77 0.90 0.38
N SER A 280 2.96 2.20 0.32
CA SER A 280 4.19 2.82 -0.17
C SER A 280 5.22 3.07 0.95
N GLU A 281 4.81 2.95 2.20
CA GLU A 281 5.61 3.27 3.38
C GLU A 281 6.75 2.29 3.59
N ASN A 282 7.96 2.73 3.36
CA ASN A 282 9.17 2.06 3.81
C ASN A 282 9.29 2.11 5.34
N PHE A 283 9.97 1.13 5.94
CA PHE A 283 10.20 1.12 7.39
C PHE A 283 11.43 1.94 7.74
N SER A 284 11.46 3.20 7.28
CA SER A 284 12.49 4.21 7.54
C SER A 284 11.88 5.47 8.15
N VAL A 285 12.72 6.27 8.83
CA VAL A 285 12.25 7.49 9.50
C VAL A 285 11.65 8.48 8.49
N ASP A 286 12.35 8.70 7.38
CA ASP A 286 11.90 9.65 6.34
C ASP A 286 10.53 9.24 5.78
N SER A 287 10.38 7.96 5.47
CA SER A 287 9.11 7.41 4.95
C SER A 287 7.95 7.56 5.95
N LEU A 288 8.20 7.26 7.22
CA LEU A 288 7.14 7.23 8.23
C LEU A 288 6.82 8.60 8.85
N THR A 289 7.70 9.61 8.71
CA THR A 289 7.55 10.89 9.42
C THR A 289 7.69 12.14 8.56
N GLU A 290 8.20 12.04 7.33
CA GLU A 290 8.52 13.21 6.50
C GLU A 290 7.92 13.13 5.08
N ASN A 291 7.72 11.92 4.54
CA ASN A 291 7.16 11.72 3.21
C ASN A 291 5.62 11.78 3.22
N ARG A 292 5.02 12.16 2.09
CA ARG A 292 3.62 11.89 1.78
C ARG A 292 3.50 10.48 1.22
N GLU A 293 2.88 9.57 1.98
CA GLU A 293 2.69 8.17 1.62
C GLU A 293 1.29 7.66 1.97
N LEU A 294 0.89 6.54 1.38
CA LEU A 294 -0.37 5.89 1.65
C LEU A 294 -0.24 4.37 1.60
N GLY A 295 -0.77 3.74 2.62
CA GLY A 295 -1.01 2.30 2.67
C GLY A 295 -2.42 1.96 3.13
N GLN A 296 -2.77 0.71 2.98
CA GLN A 296 -4.07 0.16 3.32
C GLN A 296 -3.93 -1.11 4.16
N THR A 297 -4.80 -1.27 5.14
CA THR A 297 -4.99 -2.55 5.84
C THR A 297 -6.15 -3.33 5.22
N THR A 298 -6.09 -4.67 5.26
CA THR A 298 -7.15 -5.53 4.75
C THR A 298 -7.29 -6.82 5.54
N GLN A 299 -8.55 -7.25 5.73
CA GLN A 299 -8.93 -8.56 6.26
C GLN A 299 -9.56 -9.45 5.18
N ASN A 300 -9.47 -9.07 3.91
CA ASN A 300 -10.00 -9.85 2.81
C ASN A 300 -9.26 -11.20 2.73
N SER A 301 -10.00 -12.30 2.89
CA SER A 301 -9.41 -13.64 2.97
C SER A 301 -8.67 -14.06 1.69
N THR A 302 -9.15 -13.64 0.51
CA THR A 302 -8.47 -13.93 -0.76
C THR A 302 -7.15 -13.18 -0.86
N VAL A 303 -7.13 -11.88 -0.53
CA VAL A 303 -5.89 -11.08 -0.51
C VAL A 303 -4.90 -11.64 0.51
N LEU A 304 -5.37 -12.01 1.71
CA LEU A 304 -4.52 -12.61 2.74
C LEU A 304 -3.91 -13.94 2.28
N GLU A 305 -4.67 -14.80 1.57
CA GLU A 305 -4.17 -16.06 1.02
C GLU A 305 -3.10 -15.82 -0.05
N GLU A 306 -3.36 -14.90 -0.98
CA GLU A 306 -2.43 -14.53 -2.05
C GLU A 306 -1.12 -13.97 -1.48
N LEU A 307 -1.21 -13.03 -0.53
CA LEU A 307 -0.03 -12.47 0.16
C LEU A 307 0.75 -13.55 0.91
N ASN A 308 0.07 -14.35 1.74
CA ASN A 308 0.75 -15.39 2.51
C ASN A 308 1.45 -16.42 1.60
N THR A 309 0.83 -16.77 0.49
CA THR A 309 1.41 -17.70 -0.49
C THR A 309 2.65 -17.10 -1.15
N THR A 310 2.56 -15.86 -1.59
CA THR A 310 3.67 -15.15 -2.25
C THR A 310 4.83 -14.94 -1.29
N LEU A 311 4.58 -14.38 -0.10
CA LEU A 311 5.63 -14.15 0.89
C LEU A 311 6.30 -15.47 1.31
N THR A 312 5.54 -16.55 1.45
CA THR A 312 6.10 -17.85 1.76
C THR A 312 7.05 -18.35 0.67
N SER A 313 6.67 -18.20 -0.61
CA SER A 313 7.54 -18.52 -1.74
C SER A 313 8.81 -17.68 -1.76
N ASP A 314 8.69 -16.40 -1.46
CA ASP A 314 9.82 -15.48 -1.44
C ASP A 314 10.79 -15.80 -0.28
N TYR A 315 10.30 -16.21 0.89
CA TYR A 315 11.16 -16.73 1.97
C TYR A 315 11.89 -18.00 1.56
N GLU A 316 11.25 -18.89 0.81
CA GLU A 316 11.87 -20.12 0.31
C GLU A 316 12.96 -19.85 -0.74
N GLY A 317 12.79 -18.80 -1.53
CA GLY A 317 13.76 -18.33 -2.52
C GLY A 317 14.93 -17.55 -1.92
N GLY A 318 14.73 -16.92 -0.76
CA GLY A 318 15.74 -16.15 -0.06
C GLY A 318 16.72 -17.01 0.76
N THR A 319 17.82 -16.41 1.17
CA THR A 319 18.83 -17.03 2.03
C THR A 319 18.66 -16.55 3.47
N LEU A 320 18.62 -17.47 4.44
CA LEU A 320 18.58 -17.11 5.85
C LEU A 320 19.85 -16.32 6.22
N TRP A 321 19.66 -15.08 6.64
CA TRP A 321 20.76 -14.21 7.02
C TRP A 321 21.43 -14.70 8.31
N THR A 322 22.73 -14.72 8.31
CA THR A 322 23.59 -15.00 9.48
C THR A 322 24.70 -13.98 9.52
N LYS A 323 24.99 -13.46 10.71
CA LYS A 323 26.12 -12.54 10.87
C LYS A 323 27.42 -13.25 10.48
N THR A 324 28.14 -12.66 9.53
CA THR A 324 29.48 -13.11 9.13
C THR A 324 30.55 -12.67 10.12
#